data_212d7b5afaa36fe66369a6f21d978aa2
#
_entry.id   212d7b5afaa36fe66369a6f21d978aa2
#
_cell.length_a   1.000
_cell.length_b   1.000
_cell.length_c   1.000
_cell.angle_alpha   90.00
_cell.angle_beta   90.00
_cell.angle_gamma   90.00
#
_symmetry.space_group_name_H-M   'P 1'
#
loop_
_entity.id
_entity.type
_entity.pdbx_description
1 polymer ?
#
loop_
_entity_poly.entity_id
_entity_poly.type
_entity_poly.pdbx_seq_one_letter_code
_entity_poly.pdbx_strand_id
1 'polypeptide(L)'
;VRVQFAKMEPPPAPPPVPPVLPDERKKLRFDVPFVLGNLVFPEEVDFAFPRDTHQAGRETFEMHKTFLVETAEYVTTKATQYAQIVEFKKPARIERIALALHKFGGEGWLWVDIYEDAEGSPGKPLATTRMMSLDDLSGRPGYRWETFSFDQKDLPELMPGAYWIALGFSGAPVVNWFYTYGKPVGPVYGTRYKSVFEPVWSGALHYEFNYKIEGMTVK
;
A
#
# COMPACT_ATOMS: atom_id res chain seq x y z
N VAL A 1 58.11 -0.86 -30.32
CA VAL A 1 56.73 -1.26 -30.62
C VAL A 1 55.92 0.01 -30.64
N ARG A 2 55.39 0.42 -31.80
CA ARG A 2 54.45 1.55 -31.95
C ARG A 2 53.03 0.96 -31.83
N VAL A 3 52.29 1.33 -30.81
CA VAL A 3 50.87 1.00 -30.66
C VAL A 3 50.06 2.06 -31.44
N GLN A 4 49.41 1.66 -32.52
CA GLN A 4 48.43 2.50 -33.22
C GLN A 4 47.09 2.35 -32.54
N PHE A 5 46.58 3.42 -31.94
CA PHE A 5 45.19 3.45 -31.48
C PHE A 5 44.27 3.64 -32.69
N ALA A 6 43.39 2.70 -32.92
CA ALA A 6 42.34 2.86 -33.91
C ALA A 6 41.43 4.02 -33.44
N LYS A 7 41.11 4.95 -34.36
CA LYS A 7 40.11 5.97 -34.12
C LYS A 7 38.77 5.27 -33.91
N MET A 8 38.25 5.28 -32.70
CA MET A 8 36.88 4.85 -32.43
C MET A 8 35.93 5.86 -33.11
N GLU A 9 35.04 5.38 -33.95
CA GLU A 9 33.94 6.20 -34.44
C GLU A 9 33.05 6.63 -33.27
N PRO A 10 32.54 7.86 -33.22
CA PRO A 10 31.61 8.28 -32.19
C PRO A 10 30.36 7.40 -32.27
N PRO A 11 29.77 7.05 -31.12
CA PRO A 11 28.54 6.26 -31.10
C PRO A 11 27.46 6.96 -31.93
N PRO A 12 26.61 6.20 -32.64
CA PRO A 12 25.50 6.77 -33.42
C PRO A 12 24.64 7.66 -32.54
N ALA A 13 24.19 8.78 -33.07
CA ALA A 13 23.30 9.70 -32.38
C ALA A 13 22.06 8.94 -31.85
N PRO A 14 21.61 9.21 -30.63
CA PRO A 14 20.41 8.58 -30.11
C PRO A 14 19.22 8.89 -31.06
N PRO A 15 18.31 7.94 -31.24
CA PRO A 15 17.14 8.16 -32.10
C PRO A 15 16.38 9.40 -31.63
N PRO A 16 15.78 10.17 -32.55
CA PRO A 16 15.02 11.36 -32.19
C PRO A 16 13.92 10.97 -31.21
N VAL A 17 13.86 11.68 -30.08
CA VAL A 17 12.79 11.51 -29.07
C VAL A 17 11.46 11.74 -29.82
N PRO A 18 10.53 10.79 -29.78
CA PRO A 18 9.23 10.99 -30.40
C PRO A 18 8.60 12.28 -29.85
N PRO A 19 7.88 13.04 -30.69
CA PRO A 19 7.23 14.27 -30.21
C PRO A 19 6.34 13.92 -29.05
N VAL A 20 6.51 14.64 -27.95
CA VAL A 20 5.65 14.52 -26.76
C VAL A 20 4.23 14.85 -27.21
N LEU A 21 3.40 13.83 -27.32
CA LEU A 21 1.97 14.02 -27.60
C LEU A 21 1.39 14.94 -26.52
N PRO A 22 0.48 15.85 -26.89
CA PRO A 22 -0.21 16.70 -25.90
C PRO A 22 -0.78 15.83 -24.81
N ASP A 23 -0.61 16.25 -23.57
CA ASP A 23 -0.95 15.50 -22.37
C ASP A 23 -2.44 15.08 -22.41
N GLU A 24 -2.72 13.89 -22.92
CA GLU A 24 -4.07 13.33 -23.02
C GLU A 24 -4.77 13.23 -21.67
N ARG A 25 -4.02 13.22 -20.57
CA ARG A 25 -4.54 13.21 -19.20
C ARG A 25 -5.46 14.40 -18.90
N LYS A 26 -5.26 15.54 -19.55
CA LYS A 26 -6.13 16.71 -19.39
C LYS A 26 -7.57 16.52 -19.94
N LYS A 27 -7.82 15.42 -20.65
CA LYS A 27 -9.14 15.09 -21.24
C LYS A 27 -9.91 14.03 -20.48
N LEU A 28 -9.28 13.38 -19.48
CA LEU A 28 -9.95 12.34 -18.71
C LEU A 28 -11.03 12.95 -17.80
N ARG A 29 -12.24 12.42 -17.91
CA ARG A 29 -13.35 12.81 -17.03
C ARG A 29 -13.59 11.70 -16.01
N PHE A 30 -13.25 11.97 -14.77
CA PHE A 30 -13.46 11.07 -13.63
C PHE A 30 -14.82 11.34 -13.02
N ASP A 31 -15.85 10.58 -13.44
CA ASP A 31 -17.24 10.79 -13.02
C ASP A 31 -17.96 9.52 -12.59
N VAL A 32 -17.27 8.37 -12.58
CA VAL A 32 -17.83 7.10 -12.12
C VAL A 32 -17.20 6.73 -10.77
N PRO A 33 -17.97 6.68 -9.67
CA PRO A 33 -17.43 6.26 -8.38
C PRO A 33 -17.02 4.79 -8.43
N PHE A 34 -15.96 4.43 -7.73
CA PHE A 34 -15.52 3.06 -7.57
C PHE A 34 -15.02 2.78 -6.15
N VAL A 35 -15.09 1.51 -5.77
CA VAL A 35 -14.44 0.96 -4.59
C VAL A 35 -13.69 -0.30 -5.00
N LEU A 36 -12.42 -0.40 -4.63
CA LEU A 36 -11.55 -1.53 -4.89
C LEU A 36 -10.99 -2.06 -3.57
N GLY A 37 -10.87 -3.38 -3.42
CA GLY A 37 -10.22 -4.01 -2.28
C GLY A 37 -11.06 -5.14 -1.65
N ASN A 38 -10.86 -5.37 -0.36
CA ASN A 38 -11.48 -6.47 0.40
C ASN A 38 -12.91 -6.13 0.84
N LEU A 39 -13.81 -5.93 -0.12
CA LEU A 39 -15.17 -5.42 0.10
C LEU A 39 -16.08 -6.37 0.88
N VAL A 40 -15.76 -7.66 0.89
CA VAL A 40 -16.53 -8.68 1.63
C VAL A 40 -16.01 -8.88 3.06
N PHE A 41 -14.91 -8.22 3.41
CA PHE A 41 -14.40 -8.23 4.76
C PHE A 41 -15.32 -7.40 5.66
N PRO A 42 -15.62 -7.85 6.90
CA PRO A 42 -16.57 -7.15 7.78
C PRO A 42 -16.19 -5.69 8.01
N GLU A 43 -17.19 -4.83 8.23
CA GLU A 43 -16.94 -3.39 8.48
C GLU A 43 -16.18 -3.18 9.79
N GLU A 44 -16.50 -4.00 10.80
CA GLU A 44 -15.76 -4.03 12.05
C GLU A 44 -15.93 -5.41 12.74
N VAL A 45 -14.96 -5.78 13.53
CA VAL A 45 -15.03 -6.96 14.39
C VAL A 45 -14.52 -6.57 15.77
N ASP A 46 -15.40 -6.77 16.76
CA ASP A 46 -15.02 -6.71 18.17
C ASP A 46 -14.68 -8.13 18.61
N PHE A 47 -13.42 -8.40 18.86
CA PHE A 47 -13.01 -9.66 19.44
C PHE A 47 -12.05 -9.41 20.61
N ALA A 48 -12.21 -10.23 21.65
CA ALA A 48 -11.26 -10.26 22.72
C ALA A 48 -10.06 -11.08 22.26
N PHE A 49 -8.88 -10.49 22.24
CA PHE A 49 -7.66 -11.26 22.06
C PHE A 49 -7.57 -12.27 23.21
N PRO A 50 -7.42 -13.57 22.93
CA PRO A 50 -7.28 -14.57 23.97
C PRO A 50 -6.12 -14.17 24.90
N ARG A 51 -6.34 -14.15 26.21
CA ARG A 51 -5.33 -13.76 27.20
C ARG A 51 -4.07 -14.61 27.16
N ASP A 52 -4.17 -15.81 26.61
CA ASP A 52 -3.09 -16.80 26.55
C ASP A 52 -2.19 -16.70 25.32
N THR A 53 -2.42 -15.77 24.42
CA THR A 53 -1.58 -15.55 23.23
C THR A 53 -0.37 -14.67 23.50
N HIS A 54 0.07 -14.55 24.73
CA HIS A 54 1.23 -13.74 25.15
C HIS A 54 2.60 -14.28 24.69
N GLN A 55 2.65 -15.27 23.81
CA GLN A 55 3.91 -15.67 23.23
C GLN A 55 4.26 -14.71 22.09
N ALA A 56 5.26 -13.89 22.30
CA ALA A 56 5.84 -13.05 21.29
C ALA A 56 6.08 -13.85 19.99
N GLY A 57 5.56 -13.39 18.87
CA GLY A 57 5.72 -14.01 17.55
C GLY A 57 4.62 -14.99 17.14
N ARG A 58 3.53 -15.14 17.91
CA ARG A 58 2.33 -15.82 17.45
C ARG A 58 1.32 -14.85 16.88
N GLU A 59 0.85 -15.18 15.69
CA GLU A 59 -0.25 -14.50 15.05
C GLU A 59 -1.55 -14.81 15.78
N THR A 60 -2.40 -13.81 15.96
CA THR A 60 -3.77 -14.00 16.45
C THR A 60 -4.66 -14.11 15.23
N PHE A 61 -5.47 -15.16 15.17
CA PHE A 61 -6.43 -15.32 14.08
C PHE A 61 -7.82 -15.63 14.62
N GLU A 62 -8.80 -15.23 13.87
CA GLU A 62 -10.21 -15.54 14.12
C GLU A 62 -10.87 -15.96 12.81
N MET A 63 -11.70 -17.00 12.90
CA MET A 63 -12.52 -17.41 11.77
C MET A 63 -13.84 -16.63 11.82
N HIS A 64 -14.04 -15.77 10.85
CA HIS A 64 -15.26 -14.98 10.71
C HIS A 64 -16.00 -15.38 9.45
N LYS A 65 -17.15 -16.02 9.60
CA LYS A 65 -17.92 -16.61 8.49
C LYS A 65 -17.04 -17.60 7.68
N THR A 66 -16.63 -17.20 6.49
CA THR A 66 -15.78 -18.00 5.59
C THR A 66 -14.36 -17.48 5.48
N PHE A 67 -13.98 -16.54 6.31
CA PHE A 67 -12.64 -15.94 6.29
C PHE A 67 -11.87 -16.32 7.53
N LEU A 68 -10.62 -16.69 7.32
CA LEU A 68 -9.62 -16.70 8.36
C LEU A 68 -9.02 -15.29 8.40
N VAL A 69 -9.15 -14.62 9.52
CA VAL A 69 -8.63 -13.27 9.74
C VAL A 69 -7.46 -13.38 10.68
N GLU A 70 -6.32 -12.90 10.24
CA GLU A 70 -5.11 -12.87 11.03
C GLU A 70 -4.61 -11.45 11.23
N THR A 71 -3.93 -11.23 12.34
CA THR A 71 -3.22 -9.97 12.55
C THR A 71 -1.84 -10.07 11.96
N ALA A 72 -1.48 -9.11 11.12
CA ALA A 72 -0.08 -8.93 10.80
C ALA A 72 0.70 -8.71 12.11
N GLU A 73 1.95 -9.12 12.12
CA GLU A 73 2.86 -8.76 13.19
C GLU A 73 2.78 -7.25 13.47
N TYR A 74 3.06 -6.86 14.70
CA TYR A 74 3.09 -5.45 15.09
C TYR A 74 3.95 -4.65 14.13
N VAL A 75 3.31 -3.85 13.27
CA VAL A 75 3.96 -3.13 12.18
C VAL A 75 5.15 -2.29 12.68
N THR A 76 5.05 -1.83 13.91
CA THR A 76 5.99 -0.87 14.48
C THR A 76 6.94 -1.43 15.53
N THR A 77 6.63 -2.56 16.20
CA THR A 77 7.56 -3.13 17.21
C THR A 77 8.87 -3.61 16.61
N LYS A 78 8.84 -4.01 15.34
CA LYS A 78 10.05 -4.38 14.58
C LYS A 78 10.53 -3.24 13.67
N ALA A 79 9.92 -2.07 13.76
CA ALA A 79 10.14 -0.97 12.84
C ALA A 79 10.02 -1.43 11.37
N THR A 80 9.00 -2.25 11.08
CA THR A 80 8.80 -2.84 9.77
C THR A 80 7.67 -2.11 9.05
N GLN A 81 7.96 -1.63 7.84
CA GLN A 81 6.96 -1.09 6.93
C GLN A 81 6.49 -2.18 5.98
N TYR A 82 5.17 -2.28 5.78
CA TYR A 82 4.55 -3.22 4.85
C TYR A 82 3.90 -2.49 3.69
N ALA A 83 3.92 -3.14 2.52
CA ALA A 83 3.25 -2.68 1.32
C ALA A 83 2.42 -3.78 0.69
N GLN A 84 1.29 -3.38 0.08
CA GLN A 84 0.38 -4.24 -0.65
C GLN A 84 0.24 -3.75 -2.08
N ILE A 85 0.40 -4.65 -3.07
CA ILE A 85 0.15 -4.33 -4.47
C ILE A 85 -1.35 -4.20 -4.75
N VAL A 86 -1.69 -3.27 -5.63
CA VAL A 86 -3.05 -3.02 -6.11
C VAL A 86 -3.03 -2.83 -7.61
N GLU A 87 -4.06 -3.29 -8.31
CA GLU A 87 -4.15 -3.17 -9.76
C GLU A 87 -5.35 -2.34 -10.19
N PHE A 88 -5.11 -1.36 -11.05
CA PHE A 88 -6.16 -0.58 -11.70
C PHE A 88 -6.31 -0.98 -13.16
N LYS A 89 -7.52 -1.35 -13.55
CA LYS A 89 -7.85 -1.71 -14.94
C LYS A 89 -8.25 -0.50 -15.80
N LYS A 90 -8.61 0.59 -15.15
CA LYS A 90 -8.99 1.88 -15.77
C LYS A 90 -8.27 3.02 -15.07
N PRO A 91 -8.13 4.18 -15.72
CA PRO A 91 -7.65 5.38 -15.04
C PRO A 91 -8.50 5.68 -13.81
N ALA A 92 -7.87 6.00 -12.70
CA ALA A 92 -8.52 6.23 -11.42
C ALA A 92 -7.97 7.49 -10.75
N ARG A 93 -8.85 8.30 -10.18
CA ARG A 93 -8.52 9.39 -9.27
C ARG A 93 -8.85 8.94 -7.86
N ILE A 94 -7.85 8.85 -7.02
CA ILE A 94 -8.00 8.28 -5.67
C ILE A 94 -8.33 9.39 -4.68
N GLU A 95 -9.36 9.18 -3.88
CA GLU A 95 -9.78 10.15 -2.84
C GLU A 95 -9.33 9.71 -1.46
N ARG A 96 -9.43 8.40 -1.18
CA ARG A 96 -9.10 7.84 0.13
C ARG A 96 -8.74 6.37 0.06
N ILE A 97 -7.98 5.95 1.06
CA ILE A 97 -7.59 4.55 1.28
C ILE A 97 -7.93 4.21 2.72
N ALA A 98 -8.68 3.13 2.93
CA ALA A 98 -8.96 2.61 4.25
C ALA A 98 -8.19 1.31 4.47
N LEU A 99 -7.62 1.16 5.65
CA LEU A 99 -6.89 -0.02 6.09
C LEU A 99 -7.58 -0.60 7.32
N ALA A 100 -7.64 -1.93 7.42
CA ALA A 100 -8.16 -2.60 8.60
C ALA A 100 -7.09 -2.62 9.69
N LEU A 101 -7.16 -1.70 10.64
CA LEU A 101 -6.13 -1.49 11.65
C LEU A 101 -6.66 -1.77 13.06
N HIS A 102 -5.75 -2.12 13.97
CA HIS A 102 -5.96 -2.11 15.40
C HIS A 102 -4.81 -1.41 16.10
N LYS A 103 -5.14 -0.50 17.02
CA LYS A 103 -4.19 0.21 17.88
C LYS A 103 -3.99 -0.54 19.17
N PHE A 104 -2.77 -0.91 19.49
CA PHE A 104 -2.39 -1.46 20.78
C PHE A 104 -1.86 -0.39 21.74
N GLY A 105 -1.27 0.68 21.22
CA GLY A 105 -0.69 1.75 22.01
C GLY A 105 0.37 2.54 21.25
N GLY A 106 1.24 3.19 22.00
CA GLY A 106 2.29 4.02 21.44
C GLY A 106 1.84 5.45 21.15
N GLU A 107 2.66 6.19 20.44
CA GLU A 107 2.43 7.58 20.03
C GLU A 107 2.97 7.84 18.63
N GLY A 108 2.46 8.86 17.94
CA GLY A 108 2.95 9.28 16.65
C GLY A 108 1.86 9.43 15.59
N TRP A 109 2.27 9.27 14.34
CA TRP A 109 1.44 9.54 13.17
C TRP A 109 1.49 8.38 12.20
N LEU A 110 0.39 8.17 11.50
CA LEU A 110 0.24 7.19 10.42
C LEU A 110 -0.17 7.91 9.12
N TRP A 111 0.23 7.33 7.99
CA TRP A 111 -0.23 7.74 6.66
C TRP A 111 -0.13 6.58 5.68
N VAL A 112 -0.67 6.74 4.49
CA VAL A 112 -0.52 5.77 3.41
C VAL A 112 0.20 6.42 2.25
N ASP A 113 1.26 5.76 1.78
CA ASP A 113 1.99 6.13 0.58
C ASP A 113 1.52 5.28 -0.60
N ILE A 114 1.45 5.89 -1.80
CA ILE A 114 1.30 5.18 -3.07
C ILE A 114 2.64 5.21 -3.78
N TYR A 115 3.09 4.04 -4.25
CA TYR A 115 4.30 3.90 -5.05
C TYR A 115 3.96 3.35 -6.45
N GLU A 116 4.77 3.70 -7.45
CA GLU A 116 4.77 2.97 -8.72
C GLU A 116 5.30 1.55 -8.53
N ASP A 117 4.87 0.62 -9.38
CA ASP A 117 5.47 -0.71 -9.42
C ASP A 117 6.81 -0.67 -10.15
N ALA A 118 7.85 -1.16 -9.49
CA ALA A 118 9.18 -1.35 -10.03
C ALA A 118 9.52 -2.83 -10.01
N GLU A 119 9.13 -3.55 -11.07
CA GLU A 119 9.43 -4.97 -11.25
C GLU A 119 8.95 -5.85 -10.07
N GLY A 120 7.72 -5.59 -9.61
CA GLY A 120 7.11 -6.33 -8.50
C GLY A 120 7.57 -5.89 -7.11
N SER A 121 8.04 -4.65 -6.98
CA SER A 121 8.38 -4.01 -5.70
C SER A 121 7.98 -2.54 -5.72
N PRO A 122 7.71 -1.93 -4.54
CA PRO A 122 7.50 -0.49 -4.47
C PRO A 122 8.72 0.28 -4.99
N GLY A 123 8.49 1.11 -5.99
CA GLY A 123 9.48 1.94 -6.63
C GLY A 123 9.45 3.40 -6.13
N LYS A 124 9.23 4.34 -7.06
CA LYS A 124 9.16 5.76 -6.74
C LYS A 124 7.85 6.10 -6.02
N PRO A 125 7.87 6.88 -4.95
CA PRO A 125 6.65 7.38 -4.33
C PRO A 125 5.93 8.36 -5.27
N LEU A 126 4.61 8.22 -5.37
CA LEU A 126 3.74 9.03 -6.23
C LEU A 126 2.88 9.98 -5.44
N ALA A 127 2.33 9.53 -4.30
CA ALA A 127 1.44 10.32 -3.47
C ALA A 127 1.47 9.83 -2.03
N THR A 128 1.15 10.73 -1.11
CA THR A 128 1.04 10.47 0.33
C THR A 128 -0.27 11.05 0.83
N THR A 129 -1.00 10.30 1.65
CA THR A 129 -2.22 10.80 2.31
C THR A 129 -1.87 11.82 3.38
N ARG A 130 -2.90 12.51 3.89
CA ARG A 130 -2.76 13.29 5.12
C ARG A 130 -2.36 12.36 6.26
N MET A 131 -1.54 12.89 7.16
CA MET A 131 -1.16 12.19 8.38
C MET A 131 -2.35 12.13 9.33
N MET A 132 -2.54 10.98 9.97
CA MET A 132 -3.52 10.73 11.02
C MET A 132 -2.79 10.57 12.34
N SER A 133 -3.22 11.26 13.37
CA SER A 133 -2.67 11.04 14.71
C SER A 133 -3.06 9.65 15.20
N LEU A 134 -2.14 8.98 15.88
CA LEU A 134 -2.44 7.71 16.52
C LEU A 134 -3.56 7.83 17.56
N ASP A 135 -3.76 9.01 18.14
CA ASP A 135 -4.84 9.27 19.10
C ASP A 135 -6.23 9.26 18.46
N ASP A 136 -6.30 9.48 17.16
CA ASP A 136 -7.56 9.43 16.40
C ASP A 136 -8.00 7.99 16.09
N LEU A 137 -7.09 7.00 16.21
CA LEU A 137 -7.44 5.59 15.99
C LEU A 137 -8.23 5.04 17.19
N SER A 138 -9.20 4.18 16.87
CA SER A 138 -9.97 3.47 17.89
C SER A 138 -9.08 2.54 18.70
N GLY A 139 -9.15 2.66 20.05
CA GLY A 139 -8.51 1.73 20.98
C GLY A 139 -9.36 0.52 21.34
N ARG A 140 -10.54 0.31 20.71
CA ARG A 140 -11.40 -0.84 20.98
C ARG A 140 -10.76 -2.13 20.46
N PRO A 141 -10.92 -3.26 21.15
CA PRO A 141 -10.47 -4.56 20.63
C PRO A 141 -11.06 -4.85 19.25
N GLY A 142 -10.30 -5.58 18.42
CA GLY A 142 -10.65 -5.83 17.04
C GLY A 142 -10.05 -4.81 16.08
N TYR A 143 -10.35 -4.95 14.79
CA TYR A 143 -9.94 -3.94 13.81
C TYR A 143 -11.05 -2.95 13.54
N ARG A 144 -10.64 -1.82 12.98
CA ARG A 144 -11.53 -0.82 12.37
C ARG A 144 -10.96 -0.45 11.00
N TRP A 145 -11.85 -0.05 10.11
CA TRP A 145 -11.45 0.56 8.85
C TRP A 145 -11.05 2.01 9.11
N GLU A 146 -9.76 2.24 9.21
CA GLU A 146 -9.19 3.57 9.41
C GLU A 146 -8.93 4.22 8.05
N THR A 147 -9.53 5.39 7.83
CA THR A 147 -9.57 6.03 6.52
C THR A 147 -8.55 7.16 6.40
N PHE A 148 -7.65 7.01 5.46
CA PHE A 148 -6.62 7.97 5.10
C PHE A 148 -7.03 8.72 3.82
N SER A 149 -7.16 10.04 3.90
CA SER A 149 -7.62 10.88 2.78
C SER A 149 -6.48 11.67 2.16
N PHE A 150 -6.52 11.85 0.85
CA PHE A 150 -5.64 12.79 0.15
C PHE A 150 -6.14 14.23 0.29
N ASP A 151 -5.26 15.19 0.00
CA ASP A 151 -5.71 16.57 -0.13
C ASP A 151 -6.56 16.71 -1.39
N GLN A 152 -7.72 17.34 -1.26
CA GLN A 152 -8.66 17.52 -2.38
C GLN A 152 -8.07 18.31 -3.56
N LYS A 153 -7.00 19.06 -3.33
CA LYS A 153 -6.31 19.84 -4.38
C LYS A 153 -5.31 19.00 -5.18
N ASP A 154 -4.84 17.89 -4.57
CA ASP A 154 -3.74 17.06 -5.08
C ASP A 154 -4.11 15.58 -5.08
N LEU A 155 -5.33 15.24 -5.54
CA LEU A 155 -5.78 13.86 -5.67
C LEU A 155 -4.92 13.13 -6.70
N PRO A 156 -4.33 11.98 -6.35
CA PRO A 156 -3.52 11.23 -7.29
C PRO A 156 -4.38 10.63 -8.42
N GLU A 157 -3.93 10.82 -9.65
CA GLU A 157 -4.48 10.22 -10.86
C GLU A 157 -3.57 9.09 -11.32
N LEU A 158 -4.07 7.87 -11.25
CA LEU A 158 -3.34 6.66 -11.60
C LEU A 158 -3.85 6.13 -12.94
N MET A 159 -2.94 5.76 -13.82
CA MET A 159 -3.26 5.09 -15.08
C MET A 159 -3.47 3.59 -14.83
N PRO A 160 -4.04 2.83 -15.79
CA PRO A 160 -4.12 1.38 -15.68
C PRO A 160 -2.73 0.77 -15.42
N GLY A 161 -2.63 -0.09 -14.42
CA GLY A 161 -1.37 -0.70 -14.02
C GLY A 161 -1.35 -1.14 -12.58
N ALA A 162 -0.19 -1.65 -12.16
CA ALA A 162 0.09 -2.06 -10.79
C ALA A 162 0.73 -0.91 -10.00
N TYR A 163 0.33 -0.80 -8.76
CA TYR A 163 0.84 0.17 -7.78
C TYR A 163 0.96 -0.48 -6.41
N TRP A 164 1.65 0.19 -5.52
CA TRP A 164 1.79 -0.28 -4.14
C TRP A 164 1.22 0.75 -3.18
N ILE A 165 0.46 0.28 -2.21
CA ILE A 165 0.08 1.06 -1.04
C ILE A 165 0.89 0.59 0.15
N ALA A 166 1.44 1.51 0.93
CA ALA A 166 2.26 1.19 2.09
C ALA A 166 1.85 2.03 3.30
N LEU A 167 1.75 1.38 4.46
CA LEU A 167 1.50 2.06 5.72
C LEU A 167 2.82 2.69 6.21
N GLY A 168 2.86 4.02 6.19
CA GLY A 168 3.93 4.82 6.75
C GLY A 168 3.63 5.24 8.19
N PHE A 169 4.68 5.50 8.98
CA PHE A 169 4.53 5.96 10.36
C PHE A 169 5.71 6.79 10.83
N SER A 170 5.47 7.60 11.86
CA SER A 170 6.50 8.30 12.63
C SER A 170 6.21 8.20 14.12
N GLY A 171 7.21 8.42 14.94
CA GLY A 171 7.11 8.15 16.38
C GLY A 171 7.27 6.67 16.69
N ALA A 172 6.52 6.17 17.65
CA ALA A 172 6.54 4.78 18.09
C ALA A 172 5.12 4.19 18.20
N PRO A 173 4.32 4.21 17.12
CA PRO A 173 2.98 3.64 17.14
C PRO A 173 3.06 2.11 17.21
N VAL A 174 2.15 1.50 17.97
CA VAL A 174 2.01 0.04 18.03
C VAL A 174 0.66 -0.33 17.43
N VAL A 175 0.69 -0.76 16.16
CA VAL A 175 -0.49 -0.99 15.32
C VAL A 175 -0.35 -2.31 14.59
N ASN A 176 -1.45 -3.04 14.46
CA ASN A 176 -1.55 -4.18 13.54
C ASN A 176 -2.32 -3.77 12.30
N TRP A 177 -1.85 -4.23 11.16
CA TRP A 177 -2.61 -4.22 9.90
C TRP A 177 -3.10 -5.65 9.62
N PHE A 178 -4.41 -5.83 9.59
CA PHE A 178 -5.03 -7.14 9.42
C PHE A 178 -4.89 -7.64 7.98
N TYR A 179 -4.75 -8.95 7.83
CA TYR A 179 -4.65 -9.62 6.55
C TYR A 179 -5.56 -10.84 6.46
N THR A 180 -5.77 -11.35 5.25
CA THR A 180 -6.62 -12.49 4.96
C THR A 180 -5.86 -13.53 4.15
N TYR A 181 -6.04 -14.81 4.50
CA TYR A 181 -5.56 -15.92 3.70
C TYR A 181 -6.57 -16.37 2.65
N GLY A 182 -6.08 -16.88 1.54
CA GLY A 182 -6.80 -17.76 0.62
C GLY A 182 -7.82 -17.10 -0.31
N LYS A 183 -8.04 -15.78 -0.22
CA LYS A 183 -8.93 -15.06 -1.14
C LYS A 183 -8.37 -13.68 -1.48
N PRO A 184 -7.22 -13.59 -2.13
CA PRO A 184 -6.66 -12.31 -2.52
C PRO A 184 -7.57 -11.63 -3.55
N VAL A 185 -7.73 -10.32 -3.43
CA VAL A 185 -8.38 -9.46 -4.43
C VAL A 185 -7.36 -9.10 -5.52
N GLY A 186 -6.12 -8.97 -5.15
CA GLY A 186 -4.98 -8.63 -6.00
C GLY A 186 -4.09 -9.82 -6.36
N PRO A 187 -2.93 -9.54 -6.92
CA PRO A 187 -1.94 -10.56 -7.30
C PRO A 187 -1.46 -11.41 -6.12
N VAL A 188 -1.29 -12.70 -6.36
CA VAL A 188 -0.66 -13.61 -5.41
C VAL A 188 0.79 -13.17 -5.16
N TYR A 189 1.25 -13.27 -3.90
CA TYR A 189 2.55 -12.72 -3.46
C TYR A 189 2.67 -11.19 -3.59
N GLY A 190 1.54 -10.50 -3.49
CA GLY A 190 1.43 -9.07 -3.64
C GLY A 190 1.83 -8.25 -2.42
N THR A 191 2.61 -8.78 -1.49
CA THR A 191 3.10 -8.05 -0.32
C THR A 191 4.60 -7.87 -0.36
N ARG A 192 5.07 -6.75 0.21
CA ARG A 192 6.49 -6.50 0.46
C ARG A 192 6.65 -5.90 1.85
N TYR A 193 7.84 -6.07 2.41
CA TYR A 193 8.18 -5.45 3.68
C TYR A 193 9.62 -4.95 3.68
N LYS A 194 9.91 -4.00 4.53
CA LYS A 194 11.27 -3.53 4.80
C LYS A 194 11.37 -3.05 6.24
N SER A 195 12.57 -3.11 6.81
CA SER A 195 12.87 -2.30 7.99
C SER A 195 12.82 -0.82 7.62
N VAL A 196 12.35 0.06 8.51
CA VAL A 196 12.40 1.52 8.29
C VAL A 196 13.82 2.05 8.18
N PHE A 197 14.81 1.28 8.64
CA PHE A 197 16.24 1.61 8.55
C PHE A 197 16.90 1.11 7.26
N GLU A 198 16.19 0.30 6.48
CA GLU A 198 16.68 -0.26 5.21
C GLU A 198 15.92 0.34 4.04
N PRO A 199 16.62 0.80 2.99
CA PRO A 199 15.95 1.39 1.83
C PRO A 199 15.31 0.36 0.90
N VAL A 200 15.59 -0.94 1.08
CA VAL A 200 15.24 -1.99 0.13
C VAL A 200 14.01 -2.77 0.60
N TRP A 201 13.01 -2.84 -0.24
CA TRP A 201 11.87 -3.73 -0.08
C TRP A 201 12.28 -5.18 -0.33
N SER A 202 11.82 -6.10 0.50
CA SER A 202 12.14 -7.51 0.43
C SER A 202 10.92 -8.39 0.70
N GLY A 203 11.07 -9.69 0.43
CA GLY A 203 10.10 -10.72 0.73
C GLY A 203 8.80 -10.61 -0.06
N ALA A 204 8.08 -11.71 -0.07
CA ALA A 204 6.69 -11.77 -0.48
C ALA A 204 5.97 -12.65 0.54
N LEU A 205 4.88 -12.17 1.09
CA LEU A 205 4.06 -12.90 2.03
C LEU A 205 2.90 -13.58 1.29
N HIS A 206 2.42 -14.70 1.81
CA HIS A 206 1.37 -15.50 1.18
C HIS A 206 -0.05 -15.08 1.59
N TYR A 207 -0.21 -13.82 1.98
CA TYR A 207 -1.48 -13.24 2.39
C TYR A 207 -1.65 -11.84 1.85
N GLU A 208 -2.85 -11.32 1.88
CA GLU A 208 -3.22 -9.99 1.43
C GLU A 208 -3.68 -9.15 2.62
N PHE A 209 -3.07 -7.99 2.81
CA PHE A 209 -3.52 -7.02 3.77
C PHE A 209 -4.88 -6.45 3.36
N ASN A 210 -5.77 -6.26 4.35
CA ASN A 210 -7.10 -5.76 4.10
C ASN A 210 -7.08 -4.26 3.85
N TYR A 211 -7.56 -3.86 2.67
CA TYR A 211 -7.61 -2.48 2.22
C TYR A 211 -8.90 -2.20 1.44
N LYS A 212 -9.30 -0.95 1.41
CA LYS A 212 -10.32 -0.40 0.51
C LYS A 212 -9.78 0.88 -0.11
N ILE A 213 -9.90 1.03 -1.42
CA ILE A 213 -9.50 2.24 -2.15
C ILE A 213 -10.76 2.81 -2.79
N GLU A 214 -11.02 4.06 -2.54
CA GLU A 214 -12.19 4.76 -3.05
C GLU A 214 -11.79 5.99 -3.85
N GLY A 215 -12.59 6.27 -4.87
CA GLY A 215 -12.38 7.44 -5.73
C GLY A 215 -13.28 7.41 -6.96
N MET A 216 -12.82 8.07 -8.01
CA MET A 216 -13.52 8.20 -9.28
C MET A 216 -12.72 7.59 -10.42
N THR A 217 -13.39 6.92 -11.35
CA THR A 217 -12.81 6.38 -12.58
C THR A 217 -13.52 6.95 -13.81
N VAL A 218 -12.95 6.69 -14.97
CA VAL A 218 -13.56 7.05 -16.25
C VAL A 218 -14.60 6.01 -16.67
N LYS A 219 -15.56 6.44 -17.50
CA LYS A 219 -16.56 5.53 -18.07
C LYS A 219 -15.95 4.44 -18.94
#